data_5bace9774ab4a9fe2848bbdbb8a965a1
#
_entry.id   5bace9774ab4a9fe2848bbdbb8a965a1
#
_cell.length_a   1.000
_cell.length_b   1.000
_cell.length_c   1.000
_cell.angle_alpha   90.00
_cell.angle_beta   90.00
_cell.angle_gamma   90.00
#
_symmetry.space_group_name_H-M   'P 1'
#
loop_
_entity.id
_entity.type
_entity.pdbx_description
1 polymer ?
#
loop_
_entity_poly.entity_id
_entity_poly.type
_entity_poly.pdbx_seq_one_letter_code
_entity_poly.pdbx_strand_id
1 'polypeptide(L)'
;MKTFIIYCLLLFSYTCFGQVLTRTSPYFLTGEVKSVRTTIDYVDSDINIRIENEIDKDQLLLFDKKGQLTEQTLYDQGKPTALIKYLFDNQNRLSKKERRYYKDNSTDITTFSFDKKENLYRGKRTLSLEPGVTYKELFLLNEEEKVKEYIQYDADGSLYLKIIYNFDNKGNSTEQSFSNKENKKTRSNFFTYDAQNRITEHIIEDYENFITSKSLYTYEDYRFPASQKESSNGSFPFYSTIKYKIDKYGNWTEKTYCYDNIPMAVVKREISYY
;
A
#
# COMPACT_ATOMS: atom_id res chain seq x y z
N MET A 1 11.15 11.57 25.27
CA MET A 1 11.18 11.36 23.80
C MET A 1 9.80 10.84 23.40
N LYS A 2 8.97 11.64 22.75
CA LYS A 2 7.63 11.23 22.30
C LYS A 2 7.78 10.73 20.88
N THR A 3 7.62 9.42 20.67
CA THR A 3 7.56 8.83 19.34
C THR A 3 6.15 9.07 18.80
N PHE A 4 6.02 9.93 17.81
CA PHE A 4 4.77 10.12 17.07
C PHE A 4 4.83 9.22 15.82
N ILE A 5 4.04 8.17 15.81
CA ILE A 5 3.87 7.31 14.64
C ILE A 5 2.70 7.88 13.86
N ILE A 6 2.97 8.53 12.74
CA ILE A 6 1.92 8.91 11.80
C ILE A 6 1.55 7.65 11.02
N TYR A 7 0.43 7.03 11.39
CA TYR A 7 -0.19 5.96 10.59
C TYR A 7 -0.85 6.57 9.35
N CYS A 8 -0.04 7.09 8.44
CA CYS A 8 -0.55 7.51 7.15
C CYS A 8 -0.88 6.30 6.31
N LEU A 9 -2.16 5.95 6.28
CA LEU A 9 -2.81 5.20 5.20
C LEU A 9 -2.08 3.93 4.73
N LEU A 10 -2.06 2.88 5.54
CA LEU A 10 -1.96 1.49 5.06
C LEU A 10 -3.17 1.11 4.16
N LEU A 11 -3.64 2.07 3.36
CA LEU A 11 -4.87 1.93 2.59
C LEU A 11 -4.73 1.03 1.38
N PHE A 12 -3.51 0.69 0.98
CA PHE A 12 -3.31 0.02 -0.30
C PHE A 12 -2.41 -1.20 -0.29
N SER A 13 -1.84 -1.61 0.84
CA SER A 13 -0.92 -2.75 0.82
C SER A 13 -1.59 -4.09 0.50
N TYR A 14 -2.91 -4.17 0.54
CA TYR A 14 -3.63 -5.44 0.31
C TYR A 14 -4.89 -5.34 -0.56
N THR A 15 -5.24 -4.17 -1.07
CA THR A 15 -6.39 -4.06 -1.96
C THR A 15 -6.00 -4.32 -3.40
N CYS A 16 -6.44 -5.41 -3.95
CA CYS A 16 -6.35 -5.77 -5.37
C CYS A 16 -4.97 -6.18 -5.89
N PHE A 17 -4.53 -7.37 -5.56
CA PHE A 17 -3.32 -7.97 -6.11
C PHE A 17 -3.31 -8.17 -7.64
N GLY A 18 -4.44 -8.07 -8.32
CA GLY A 18 -4.52 -8.27 -9.77
C GLY A 18 -4.44 -7.01 -10.61
N GLN A 19 -5.01 -5.90 -10.16
CA GLN A 19 -5.10 -4.69 -10.99
C GLN A 19 -4.53 -3.43 -10.35
N VAL A 20 -4.47 -3.32 -9.03
CA VAL A 20 -4.22 -2.07 -8.33
C VAL A 20 -2.75 -1.83 -8.03
N LEU A 21 -1.96 -2.85 -7.69
CA LEU A 21 -0.54 -2.69 -7.38
C LEU A 21 0.35 -2.53 -8.62
N THR A 22 -0.19 -2.77 -9.80
CA THR A 22 0.59 -2.82 -11.04
C THR A 22 0.23 -1.73 -12.05
N ARG A 23 -0.67 -0.80 -11.69
CA ARG A 23 -1.07 0.34 -12.52
C ARG A 23 -0.75 1.67 -11.84
N THR A 24 -0.67 2.74 -12.63
CA THR A 24 -0.47 4.11 -12.12
C THR A 24 -1.58 4.58 -11.17
N SER A 25 -2.78 4.04 -11.30
CA SER A 25 -3.95 4.45 -10.49
C SER A 25 -3.79 4.26 -8.97
N PRO A 26 -3.14 3.20 -8.44
CA PRO A 26 -2.90 3.06 -7.01
C PRO A 26 -2.02 4.16 -6.42
N TYR A 27 -1.18 4.75 -7.25
CA TYR A 27 -0.28 5.83 -6.86
C TYR A 27 -0.91 7.21 -7.08
N PHE A 28 -2.21 7.27 -7.46
CA PHE A 28 -2.92 8.50 -7.80
C PHE A 28 -2.23 9.29 -8.91
N LEU A 29 -1.64 8.61 -9.88
CA LEU A 29 -0.92 9.22 -11.00
C LEU A 29 -1.85 9.42 -12.20
N THR A 30 -1.67 10.54 -12.92
CA THR A 30 -2.36 10.87 -14.16
C THR A 30 -1.34 11.18 -15.27
N GLY A 31 -1.75 10.99 -16.51
CA GLY A 31 -0.88 11.09 -17.69
C GLY A 31 -0.15 9.77 -17.97
N GLU A 32 0.59 9.75 -19.06
CA GLU A 32 1.41 8.59 -19.46
C GLU A 32 2.73 8.58 -18.68
N VAL A 33 2.65 8.21 -17.38
CA VAL A 33 3.81 8.21 -16.49
C VAL A 33 4.76 7.08 -16.86
N LYS A 34 6.04 7.43 -17.03
CA LYS A 34 7.14 6.49 -17.28
C LYS A 34 7.85 6.07 -15.99
N SER A 35 8.15 7.04 -15.12
CA SER A 35 8.79 6.74 -13.84
C SER A 35 8.40 7.72 -12.74
N VAL A 36 8.49 7.26 -11.48
CA VAL A 36 8.34 8.10 -10.28
C VAL A 36 9.48 7.77 -9.33
N ARG A 37 10.34 8.72 -9.04
CA ARG A 37 11.33 8.65 -7.96
C ARG A 37 10.77 9.41 -6.76
N THR A 38 10.50 8.71 -5.66
CA THR A 38 10.05 9.30 -4.40
C THR A 38 11.20 9.35 -3.41
N THR A 39 11.39 10.48 -2.75
CA THR A 39 12.37 10.69 -1.66
C THR A 39 11.67 11.32 -0.45
N ILE A 40 12.19 11.05 0.75
CA ILE A 40 11.66 11.58 2.00
C ILE A 40 12.78 12.32 2.72
N ASP A 41 12.53 13.60 3.02
CA ASP A 41 13.40 14.44 3.84
C ASP A 41 12.70 14.71 5.18
N TYR A 42 13.25 14.24 6.28
CA TYR A 42 12.79 14.57 7.63
C TYR A 42 13.44 15.90 8.06
N VAL A 43 12.61 16.87 8.45
CA VAL A 43 13.06 18.23 8.77
C VAL A 43 13.69 18.29 10.17
N ASP A 44 13.21 17.45 11.09
CA ASP A 44 13.69 17.38 12.47
C ASP A 44 14.05 15.92 12.83
N SER A 45 15.32 15.69 13.10
CA SER A 45 15.84 14.37 13.49
C SER A 45 15.41 13.93 14.90
N ASP A 46 15.01 14.88 15.76
CA ASP A 46 14.60 14.60 17.14
C ASP A 46 13.11 14.20 17.24
N ILE A 47 12.35 14.43 16.18
CA ILE A 47 10.96 14.01 16.08
C ILE A 47 10.92 12.71 15.28
N ASN A 48 10.73 11.59 15.98
CA ASN A 48 10.53 10.29 15.37
C ASN A 48 9.14 10.23 14.68
N ILE A 49 8.99 10.97 13.57
CA ILE A 49 7.85 10.82 12.67
C ILE A 49 8.20 9.71 11.69
N ARG A 50 7.50 8.61 11.77
CA ARG A 50 7.59 7.54 10.80
C ARG A 50 6.43 7.65 9.81
N ILE A 51 6.75 8.03 8.58
CA ILE A 51 5.77 7.98 7.48
C ILE A 51 5.67 6.51 7.05
N GLU A 52 4.62 5.82 7.53
CA GLU A 52 4.38 4.40 7.23
C GLU A 52 3.45 4.21 6.01
N ASN A 53 3.57 5.06 5.01
CA ASN A 53 2.78 4.93 3.80
C ASN A 53 3.60 4.27 2.68
N GLU A 54 3.13 3.16 2.13
CA GLU A 54 3.77 2.47 1.00
C GLU A 54 3.99 3.39 -0.23
N ILE A 55 3.11 4.38 -0.41
CA ILE A 55 3.16 5.32 -1.53
C ILE A 55 4.26 6.37 -1.33
N ASP A 56 4.56 6.71 -0.07
CA ASP A 56 5.52 7.75 0.29
C ASP A 56 6.89 7.17 0.67
N LYS A 57 7.14 5.88 0.49
CA LYS A 57 8.45 5.26 0.71
C LYS A 57 9.50 5.81 -0.25
N ASP A 58 10.75 5.82 0.19
CA ASP A 58 11.90 6.08 -0.68
C ASP A 58 12.01 4.97 -1.72
N GLN A 59 11.63 5.27 -2.96
CA GLN A 59 11.47 4.27 -4.01
C GLN A 59 11.57 4.87 -5.41
N LEU A 60 11.91 4.01 -6.37
CA LEU A 60 11.79 4.28 -7.80
C LEU A 60 10.78 3.29 -8.39
N LEU A 61 9.77 3.81 -9.08
CA LEU A 61 8.76 3.05 -9.81
C LEU A 61 8.96 3.25 -11.31
N LEU A 62 8.93 2.17 -12.09
CA LEU A 62 8.95 2.20 -13.54
C LEU A 62 7.66 1.60 -14.09
N PHE A 63 7.06 2.28 -15.06
CA PHE A 63 5.82 1.87 -15.70
C PHE A 63 6.04 1.66 -17.20
N ASP A 64 5.28 0.74 -17.79
CA ASP A 64 5.18 0.62 -19.24
C ASP A 64 4.19 1.64 -19.83
N LYS A 65 4.11 1.71 -21.17
CA LYS A 65 3.17 2.61 -21.87
C LYS A 65 1.68 2.30 -21.61
N LYS A 66 1.35 1.14 -21.04
CA LYS A 66 -0.01 0.77 -20.61
C LYS A 66 -0.31 1.21 -19.17
N GLY A 67 0.66 1.85 -18.49
CA GLY A 67 0.56 2.26 -17.09
C GLY A 67 0.70 1.10 -16.11
N GLN A 68 1.25 -0.06 -16.51
CA GLN A 68 1.53 -1.17 -15.62
C GLN A 68 2.88 -0.95 -14.93
N LEU A 69 2.93 -1.16 -13.62
CA LEU A 69 4.19 -1.14 -12.86
C LEU A 69 5.03 -2.37 -13.25
N THR A 70 6.17 -2.13 -13.87
CA THR A 70 7.09 -3.20 -14.31
C THR A 70 8.25 -3.42 -13.35
N GLU A 71 8.66 -2.36 -12.64
CA GLU A 71 9.79 -2.44 -11.73
C GLU A 71 9.62 -1.45 -10.56
N GLN A 72 10.05 -1.88 -9.36
CA GLN A 72 10.11 -1.06 -8.17
C GLN A 72 11.45 -1.29 -7.48
N THR A 73 12.21 -0.22 -7.25
CA THR A 73 13.42 -0.26 -6.42
C THR A 73 13.11 0.44 -5.09
N LEU A 74 13.36 -0.24 -3.99
CA LEU A 74 13.24 0.29 -2.63
C LEU A 74 14.61 0.79 -2.16
N TYR A 75 14.61 1.90 -1.43
CA TYR A 75 15.82 2.51 -0.88
C TYR A 75 15.70 2.66 0.63
N ASP A 76 16.85 2.69 1.29
CA ASP A 76 17.01 3.12 2.68
C ASP A 76 18.22 4.06 2.73
N GLN A 77 18.00 5.28 3.21
CA GLN A 77 19.03 6.34 3.24
C GLN A 77 19.73 6.51 1.88
N GLY A 78 18.97 6.49 0.79
CA GLY A 78 19.46 6.64 -0.58
C GLY A 78 20.19 5.41 -1.16
N LYS A 79 20.35 4.32 -0.40
CA LYS A 79 20.94 3.06 -0.89
C LYS A 79 19.86 2.07 -1.29
N PRO A 80 19.96 1.40 -2.45
CA PRO A 80 18.97 0.41 -2.85
C PRO A 80 19.01 -0.79 -1.91
N THR A 81 17.83 -1.22 -1.43
CA THR A 81 17.67 -2.36 -0.51
C THR A 81 17.02 -3.56 -1.20
N ALA A 82 16.09 -3.32 -2.13
CA ALA A 82 15.47 -4.38 -2.90
C ALA A 82 15.05 -3.88 -4.29
N LEU A 83 15.09 -4.79 -5.25
CA LEU A 83 14.54 -4.63 -6.59
C LEU A 83 13.39 -5.63 -6.77
N ILE A 84 12.23 -5.13 -7.20
CA ILE A 84 11.03 -5.93 -7.46
C ILE A 84 10.68 -5.80 -8.93
N LYS A 85 10.52 -6.91 -9.64
CA LYS A 85 10.07 -6.96 -11.03
C LYS A 85 8.70 -7.61 -11.12
N TYR A 86 7.86 -7.07 -11.98
CA TYR A 86 6.51 -7.53 -12.24
C TYR A 86 6.40 -7.93 -13.72
N LEU A 87 6.00 -9.16 -13.97
CA LEU A 87 5.83 -9.72 -15.31
C LEU A 87 4.35 -10.03 -15.52
N PHE A 88 3.86 -9.71 -16.70
CA PHE A 88 2.45 -9.86 -17.06
C PHE A 88 2.31 -10.89 -18.19
N ASP A 89 1.17 -11.59 -18.21
CA ASP A 89 0.80 -12.47 -19.31
C ASP A 89 0.27 -11.66 -20.52
N ASN A 90 -0.04 -12.36 -21.60
CA ASN A 90 -0.59 -11.76 -22.81
C ASN A 90 -1.99 -11.15 -22.64
N GLN A 91 -2.66 -11.42 -21.52
CA GLN A 91 -3.95 -10.83 -21.12
C GLN A 91 -3.78 -9.66 -20.14
N ASN A 92 -2.53 -9.17 -19.96
CA ASN A 92 -2.15 -8.11 -19.04
C ASN A 92 -2.44 -8.42 -17.56
N ARG A 93 -2.42 -9.70 -17.15
CA ARG A 93 -2.55 -10.13 -15.76
C ARG A 93 -1.18 -10.44 -15.20
N LEU A 94 -0.95 -10.10 -13.93
CA LEU A 94 0.30 -10.40 -13.25
C LEU A 94 0.55 -11.92 -13.27
N SER A 95 1.67 -12.35 -13.86
CA SER A 95 2.08 -13.75 -13.97
C SER A 95 3.26 -14.11 -13.07
N LYS A 96 4.14 -13.13 -12.79
CA LYS A 96 5.30 -13.33 -11.92
C LYS A 96 5.65 -12.05 -11.20
N LYS A 97 6.02 -12.17 -9.92
CA LYS A 97 6.69 -11.15 -9.12
C LYS A 97 8.01 -11.71 -8.65
N GLU A 98 9.11 -10.98 -8.87
CA GLU A 98 10.45 -11.36 -8.45
C GLU A 98 11.03 -10.24 -7.60
N ARG A 99 11.45 -10.53 -6.36
CA ARG A 99 12.07 -9.59 -5.45
C ARG A 99 13.47 -10.06 -5.12
N ARG A 100 14.47 -9.23 -5.42
CA ARG A 100 15.87 -9.44 -5.08
C ARG A 100 16.26 -8.48 -3.98
N TYR A 101 16.89 -8.99 -2.92
CA TYR A 101 17.44 -8.20 -1.82
C TYR A 101 18.93 -7.96 -2.06
N TYR A 102 19.37 -6.70 -1.93
CA TYR A 102 20.77 -6.36 -2.17
C TYR A 102 21.69 -6.74 -1.00
N LYS A 103 21.15 -6.85 0.22
CA LYS A 103 21.93 -7.16 1.43
C LYS A 103 22.63 -8.51 1.36
N ASP A 104 21.93 -9.55 0.93
CA ASP A 104 22.38 -10.95 0.93
C ASP A 104 22.22 -11.61 -0.43
N ASN A 105 21.80 -10.84 -1.42
CA ASN A 105 21.55 -11.31 -2.79
C ASN A 105 20.46 -12.39 -2.89
N SER A 106 19.63 -12.53 -1.86
CA SER A 106 18.52 -13.47 -1.87
C SER A 106 17.40 -13.03 -2.82
N THR A 107 16.58 -13.98 -3.21
CA THR A 107 15.48 -13.74 -4.17
C THR A 107 14.22 -14.45 -3.72
N ASP A 108 13.10 -13.73 -3.73
CA ASP A 108 11.74 -14.25 -3.59
C ASP A 108 11.08 -14.26 -4.97
N ILE A 109 10.51 -15.36 -5.36
CA ILE A 109 9.78 -15.49 -6.62
C ILE A 109 8.36 -15.94 -6.31
N THR A 110 7.37 -15.17 -6.76
CA THR A 110 5.96 -15.58 -6.76
C THR A 110 5.49 -15.71 -8.20
N THR A 111 5.01 -16.89 -8.57
CA THR A 111 4.33 -17.13 -9.85
C THR A 111 2.84 -17.17 -9.63
N PHE A 112 2.07 -16.61 -10.56
CA PHE A 112 0.62 -16.53 -10.47
C PHE A 112 -0.05 -17.26 -11.63
N SER A 113 -1.16 -17.93 -11.33
CA SER A 113 -2.07 -18.49 -12.33
C SER A 113 -3.50 -18.04 -12.02
N PHE A 114 -4.28 -17.74 -13.05
CA PHE A 114 -5.67 -17.32 -12.92
C PHE A 114 -6.62 -18.41 -13.41
N ASP A 115 -7.52 -18.83 -12.54
CA ASP A 115 -8.63 -19.72 -12.85
C ASP A 115 -9.89 -18.89 -13.08
N LYS A 116 -10.28 -18.74 -14.36
CA LYS A 116 -11.46 -17.95 -14.74
C LYS A 116 -12.77 -18.56 -14.24
N LYS A 117 -12.85 -19.88 -14.13
CA LYS A 117 -14.08 -20.57 -13.70
C LYS A 117 -14.36 -20.33 -12.22
N GLU A 118 -13.30 -20.33 -11.41
CA GLU A 118 -13.39 -20.11 -9.97
C GLU A 118 -13.21 -18.64 -9.58
N ASN A 119 -12.89 -17.77 -10.55
CA ASN A 119 -12.54 -16.37 -10.32
C ASN A 119 -11.43 -16.22 -9.28
N LEU A 120 -10.37 -17.00 -9.42
CA LEU A 120 -9.34 -17.23 -8.41
C LEU A 120 -7.94 -17.08 -9.00
N TYR A 121 -7.13 -16.21 -8.38
CA TYR A 121 -5.67 -16.23 -8.57
C TYR A 121 -5.03 -17.16 -7.55
N ARG A 122 -4.08 -17.98 -8.01
CA ARG A 122 -3.23 -18.83 -7.19
C ARG A 122 -1.79 -18.35 -7.31
N GLY A 123 -1.21 -17.93 -6.19
CA GLY A 123 0.21 -17.59 -6.06
C GLY A 123 1.01 -18.76 -5.50
N LYS A 124 2.19 -19.00 -6.07
CA LYS A 124 3.19 -19.93 -5.56
C LYS A 124 4.49 -19.17 -5.33
N ARG A 125 4.86 -18.97 -4.06
CA ARG A 125 6.06 -18.24 -3.67
C ARG A 125 7.15 -19.19 -3.22
N THR A 126 8.36 -18.95 -3.69
CA THR A 126 9.60 -19.65 -3.32
C THR A 126 10.65 -18.64 -2.88
N LEU A 127 11.48 -19.01 -1.89
CA LEU A 127 12.55 -18.20 -1.34
C LEU A 127 13.88 -18.84 -1.65
N SER A 128 14.87 -18.08 -2.12
CA SER A 128 16.21 -18.64 -2.39
C SER A 128 16.94 -19.11 -1.13
N LEU A 129 16.61 -18.52 0.03
CA LEU A 129 17.17 -18.91 1.33
C LEU A 129 16.54 -20.19 1.91
N GLU A 130 15.44 -20.67 1.34
CA GLU A 130 14.71 -21.87 1.77
C GLU A 130 14.46 -22.80 0.57
N PRO A 131 15.52 -23.43 0.02
CA PRO A 131 15.40 -24.26 -1.16
C PRO A 131 14.41 -25.41 -0.96
N GLY A 132 13.48 -25.58 -1.93
CA GLY A 132 12.46 -26.63 -1.86
C GLY A 132 11.20 -26.27 -1.07
N VAL A 133 11.22 -25.17 -0.33
CA VAL A 133 10.03 -24.67 0.42
C VAL A 133 9.15 -23.84 -0.52
N THR A 134 7.85 -24.04 -0.41
CA THR A 134 6.84 -23.30 -1.21
C THR A 134 5.72 -22.81 -0.32
N TYR A 135 5.43 -21.52 -0.42
CA TYR A 135 4.28 -20.86 0.20
C TYR A 135 3.17 -20.69 -0.84
N LYS A 136 1.93 -20.80 -0.43
CA LYS A 136 0.77 -20.64 -1.31
C LYS A 136 -0.02 -19.39 -0.95
N GLU A 137 -0.52 -18.71 -1.95
CA GLU A 137 -1.38 -17.54 -1.83
C GLU A 137 -2.62 -17.71 -2.71
N LEU A 138 -3.79 -17.39 -2.19
CA LEU A 138 -5.04 -17.42 -2.92
C LEU A 138 -5.70 -16.05 -2.88
N PHE A 139 -6.20 -15.57 -4.01
CA PHE A 139 -6.94 -14.33 -4.15
C PHE A 139 -8.27 -14.63 -4.82
N LEU A 140 -9.32 -14.71 -4.03
CA LEU A 140 -10.68 -14.88 -4.54
C LEU A 140 -11.22 -13.53 -4.96
N LEU A 141 -11.73 -13.44 -6.20
CA LEU A 141 -12.27 -12.22 -6.74
C LEU A 141 -13.80 -12.22 -6.64
N ASN A 142 -14.40 -11.02 -6.55
CA ASN A 142 -15.82 -10.82 -6.76
C ASN A 142 -16.13 -10.69 -8.27
N GLU A 143 -17.40 -10.43 -8.63
CA GLU A 143 -17.84 -10.27 -10.02
C GLU A 143 -17.22 -9.06 -10.73
N GLU A 144 -16.76 -8.07 -9.97
CA GLU A 144 -16.05 -6.88 -10.47
C GLU A 144 -14.53 -7.07 -10.56
N GLU A 145 -14.03 -8.32 -10.43
CA GLU A 145 -12.62 -8.69 -10.39
C GLU A 145 -11.82 -8.04 -9.25
N LYS A 146 -12.49 -7.61 -8.15
CA LYS A 146 -11.84 -7.13 -6.94
C LYS A 146 -11.59 -8.29 -5.98
N VAL A 147 -10.46 -8.28 -5.28
CA VAL A 147 -10.16 -9.28 -4.26
C VAL A 147 -11.16 -9.16 -3.11
N LYS A 148 -12.01 -10.16 -2.93
CA LYS A 148 -12.94 -10.27 -1.79
C LYS A 148 -12.36 -11.07 -0.63
N GLU A 149 -11.36 -11.92 -0.92
CA GLU A 149 -10.69 -12.74 0.09
C GLU A 149 -9.25 -13.03 -0.34
N TYR A 150 -8.30 -12.83 0.57
CA TYR A 150 -6.90 -13.23 0.43
C TYR A 150 -6.56 -14.25 1.49
N ILE A 151 -5.90 -15.33 1.09
CA ILE A 151 -5.45 -16.38 2.00
C ILE A 151 -3.99 -16.68 1.70
N GLN A 152 -3.17 -16.69 2.74
CA GLN A 152 -1.79 -17.12 2.69
C GLN A 152 -1.61 -18.35 3.57
N TYR A 153 -0.89 -19.33 3.04
CA TYR A 153 -0.53 -20.57 3.71
C TYR A 153 0.98 -20.62 3.96
N ASP A 154 1.36 -21.20 5.08
CA ASP A 154 2.73 -21.59 5.37
C ASP A 154 3.18 -22.76 4.49
N ALA A 155 4.46 -23.10 4.59
CA ALA A 155 5.10 -24.16 3.81
C ALA A 155 4.51 -25.56 4.10
N ASP A 156 4.03 -25.79 5.32
CA ASP A 156 3.37 -27.02 5.74
C ASP A 156 1.89 -27.09 5.29
N GLY A 157 1.39 -26.03 4.66
CA GLY A 157 0.01 -25.91 4.20
C GLY A 157 -0.97 -25.41 5.26
N SER A 158 -0.50 -25.06 6.47
CA SER A 158 -1.34 -24.42 7.48
C SER A 158 -1.69 -22.98 7.09
N LEU A 159 -2.83 -22.49 7.57
CA LEU A 159 -3.22 -21.09 7.39
C LEU A 159 -2.21 -20.18 8.11
N TYR A 160 -1.66 -19.20 7.41
CA TYR A 160 -0.83 -18.15 8.00
C TYR A 160 -1.61 -16.84 8.22
N LEU A 161 -2.31 -16.39 7.19
CA LEU A 161 -3.07 -15.14 7.19
C LEU A 161 -4.31 -15.28 6.29
N LYS A 162 -5.43 -14.73 6.76
CA LYS A 162 -6.63 -14.56 5.95
C LYS A 162 -7.12 -13.12 6.07
N ILE A 163 -7.50 -12.51 4.94
CA ILE A 163 -8.08 -11.17 4.87
C ILE A 163 -9.39 -11.24 4.08
N ILE A 164 -10.45 -10.70 4.66
CA ILE A 164 -11.76 -10.56 4.00
C ILE A 164 -12.00 -9.09 3.74
N TYR A 165 -12.48 -8.75 2.54
CA TYR A 165 -12.80 -7.39 2.11
C TYR A 165 -14.30 -7.26 1.87
N ASN A 166 -14.91 -6.27 2.49
CA ASN A 166 -16.28 -5.85 2.24
C ASN A 166 -16.27 -4.56 1.42
N PHE A 167 -17.25 -4.41 0.52
CA PHE A 167 -17.36 -3.28 -0.39
C PHE A 167 -18.75 -2.65 -0.30
N ASP A 168 -18.83 -1.34 -0.54
CA ASP A 168 -20.09 -0.64 -0.78
C ASP A 168 -20.58 -0.88 -2.22
N ASN A 169 -21.75 -0.33 -2.55
CA ASN A 169 -22.35 -0.42 -3.87
C ASN A 169 -21.63 0.39 -4.97
N LYS A 170 -20.65 1.22 -4.59
CA LYS A 170 -19.75 1.95 -5.49
C LYS A 170 -18.42 1.22 -5.68
N GLY A 171 -18.22 0.09 -4.98
CA GLY A 171 -17.03 -0.72 -5.02
C GLY A 171 -15.87 -0.18 -4.20
N ASN A 172 -16.11 0.70 -3.22
CA ASN A 172 -15.11 1.12 -2.24
C ASN A 172 -15.01 0.07 -1.13
N SER A 173 -13.81 -0.27 -0.68
CA SER A 173 -13.61 -1.19 0.45
C SER A 173 -14.06 -0.52 1.75
N THR A 174 -15.10 -1.03 2.39
CA THR A 174 -15.63 -0.50 3.66
C THR A 174 -15.05 -1.18 4.87
N GLU A 175 -14.59 -2.43 4.73
CA GLU A 175 -13.95 -3.19 5.79
C GLU A 175 -12.88 -4.13 5.23
N GLN A 176 -11.82 -4.31 6.01
CA GLN A 176 -10.81 -5.34 5.84
C GLN A 176 -10.64 -6.06 7.18
N SER A 177 -10.98 -7.36 7.24
CA SER A 177 -10.88 -8.18 8.44
C SER A 177 -9.72 -9.15 8.30
N PHE A 178 -8.80 -9.12 9.27
CA PHE A 178 -7.60 -9.95 9.31
C PHE A 178 -7.79 -11.08 10.33
N SER A 179 -7.42 -12.29 9.94
CA SER A 179 -7.41 -13.45 10.84
C SER A 179 -6.05 -14.14 10.82
N ASN A 180 -5.62 -14.61 11.98
CA ASN A 180 -4.35 -15.33 12.16
C ASN A 180 -4.48 -16.82 11.76
N LYS A 181 -3.43 -17.59 12.04
CA LYS A 181 -3.34 -19.03 11.75
C LYS A 181 -4.40 -19.89 12.46
N GLU A 182 -4.93 -19.45 13.59
CA GLU A 182 -6.04 -20.09 14.29
C GLU A 182 -7.41 -19.68 13.71
N ASN A 183 -7.44 -18.94 12.59
CA ASN A 183 -8.63 -18.32 12.00
C ASN A 183 -9.38 -17.38 12.97
N LYS A 184 -8.66 -16.86 13.97
CA LYS A 184 -9.17 -15.87 14.90
C LYS A 184 -8.97 -14.48 14.33
N LYS A 185 -10.01 -13.63 14.36
CA LYS A 185 -9.94 -12.23 13.94
C LYS A 185 -8.99 -11.48 14.87
N THR A 186 -7.94 -10.89 14.29
CA THR A 186 -6.89 -10.16 15.03
C THR A 186 -6.99 -8.66 14.82
N ARG A 187 -7.49 -8.21 13.66
CA ARG A 187 -7.58 -6.79 13.31
C ARG A 187 -8.73 -6.55 12.34
N SER A 188 -9.30 -5.34 12.40
CA SER A 188 -10.16 -4.80 11.35
C SER A 188 -9.75 -3.38 10.99
N ASN A 189 -9.87 -3.04 9.72
CA ASN A 189 -9.83 -1.68 9.22
C ASN A 189 -11.21 -1.34 8.67
N PHE A 190 -11.76 -0.18 9.05
CA PHE A 190 -13.03 0.33 8.55
C PHE A 190 -12.80 1.66 7.84
N PHE A 191 -13.49 1.88 6.74
CA PHE A 191 -13.35 3.07 5.91
C PHE A 191 -14.69 3.70 5.61
N THR A 192 -14.75 5.03 5.73
CA THR A 192 -15.90 5.85 5.33
C THR A 192 -15.46 6.79 4.21
N TYR A 193 -16.35 7.05 3.28
CA TYR A 193 -16.08 7.82 2.06
C TYR A 193 -17.02 9.00 1.92
N ASP A 194 -16.55 10.07 1.28
CA ASP A 194 -17.40 11.18 0.83
C ASP A 194 -18.10 10.86 -0.52
N ALA A 195 -18.88 11.84 -1.00
CA ALA A 195 -19.58 11.70 -2.28
C ALA A 195 -18.66 11.54 -3.50
N GLN A 196 -17.40 11.99 -3.39
CA GLN A 196 -16.35 11.88 -4.39
C GLN A 196 -15.51 10.60 -4.26
N ASN A 197 -15.92 9.64 -3.42
CA ASN A 197 -15.21 8.39 -3.10
C ASN A 197 -13.81 8.62 -2.47
N ARG A 198 -13.61 9.73 -1.73
CA ARG A 198 -12.40 10.00 -0.97
C ARG A 198 -12.63 9.55 0.48
N ILE A 199 -11.62 8.94 1.10
CA ILE A 199 -11.72 8.44 2.47
C ILE A 199 -11.78 9.60 3.45
N THR A 200 -12.87 9.68 4.22
CA THR A 200 -13.05 10.69 5.27
C THR A 200 -12.72 10.16 6.65
N GLU A 201 -12.82 8.84 6.84
CA GLU A 201 -12.51 8.20 8.11
C GLU A 201 -11.86 6.84 7.88
N HIS A 202 -10.89 6.51 8.71
CA HIS A 202 -10.27 5.21 8.80
C HIS A 202 -10.16 4.82 10.27
N ILE A 203 -10.75 3.69 10.64
CA ILE A 203 -10.67 3.12 11.98
C ILE A 203 -9.91 1.81 11.91
N ILE A 204 -8.95 1.61 12.81
CA ILE A 204 -8.23 0.37 13.03
C ILE A 204 -8.63 -0.16 14.38
N GLU A 205 -9.13 -1.38 14.42
CA GLU A 205 -9.35 -2.14 15.65
C GLU A 205 -8.34 -3.30 15.70
N ASP A 206 -7.42 -3.24 16.65
CA ASP A 206 -6.49 -4.33 16.95
C ASP A 206 -7.02 -5.09 18.15
N TYR A 207 -7.51 -6.30 17.90
CA TYR A 207 -8.16 -7.12 18.92
C TYR A 207 -7.16 -7.86 19.82
N GLU A 208 -5.90 -8.00 19.38
CA GLU A 208 -4.85 -8.65 20.18
C GLU A 208 -4.26 -7.68 21.20
N ASN A 209 -4.11 -6.41 20.83
CA ASN A 209 -3.56 -5.37 21.69
C ASN A 209 -4.63 -4.47 22.32
N PHE A 210 -5.92 -4.68 22.01
CA PHE A 210 -7.04 -3.86 22.47
C PHE A 210 -6.87 -2.38 22.12
N ILE A 211 -6.31 -2.10 20.93
CA ILE A 211 -6.08 -0.75 20.44
C ILE A 211 -7.14 -0.40 19.41
N THR A 212 -7.75 0.77 19.57
CA THR A 212 -8.55 1.41 18.55
C THR A 212 -7.86 2.70 18.14
N SER A 213 -7.53 2.83 16.86
CA SER A 213 -7.00 4.05 16.27
C SER A 213 -7.97 4.59 15.24
N LYS A 214 -8.15 5.91 15.21
CA LYS A 214 -9.06 6.59 14.31
C LYS A 214 -8.33 7.73 13.60
N SER A 215 -8.42 7.77 12.28
CA SER A 215 -7.93 8.86 11.45
C SER A 215 -9.10 9.54 10.73
N LEU A 216 -9.18 10.85 10.80
CA LEU A 216 -10.14 11.67 10.07
C LEU A 216 -9.39 12.52 9.06
N TYR A 217 -9.92 12.59 7.83
CA TYR A 217 -9.32 13.33 6.73
C TYR A 217 -10.24 14.44 6.26
N THR A 218 -9.67 15.59 5.94
CA THR A 218 -10.38 16.66 5.24
C THR A 218 -9.72 16.89 3.88
N TYR A 219 -10.51 17.40 2.95
CA TYR A 219 -10.09 17.69 1.59
C TYR A 219 -10.47 19.12 1.24
N GLU A 220 -9.58 19.81 0.55
CA GLU A 220 -9.88 21.04 -0.15
C GLU A 220 -10.26 20.70 -1.60
N ASP A 221 -9.82 21.51 -2.57
CA ASP A 221 -10.15 21.29 -3.99
C ASP A 221 -9.46 20.10 -4.64
N TYR A 222 -8.54 19.40 -3.91
CA TYR A 222 -7.73 18.32 -4.44
C TYR A 222 -8.28 16.94 -4.07
N ARG A 223 -7.88 15.94 -4.86
CA ARG A 223 -8.12 14.51 -4.57
C ARG A 223 -7.27 13.97 -3.41
N PHE A 224 -6.36 14.77 -2.86
CA PHE A 224 -5.46 14.40 -1.76
C PHE A 224 -5.92 15.05 -0.46
N PRO A 225 -5.73 14.37 0.71
CA PRO A 225 -6.11 14.94 2.00
C PRO A 225 -5.34 16.23 2.30
N ALA A 226 -6.05 17.29 2.69
CA ALA A 226 -5.45 18.56 3.13
C ALA A 226 -5.08 18.53 4.62
N SER A 227 -5.81 17.75 5.43
CA SER A 227 -5.47 17.53 6.83
C SER A 227 -5.81 16.13 7.30
N GLN A 228 -5.19 15.73 8.41
CA GLN A 228 -5.42 14.48 9.09
C GLN A 228 -5.46 14.73 10.60
N LYS A 229 -6.45 14.13 11.26
CA LYS A 229 -6.54 14.05 12.71
C LYS A 229 -6.45 12.59 13.13
N GLU A 230 -5.46 12.24 13.90
CA GLU A 230 -5.29 10.89 14.44
C GLU A 230 -5.57 10.86 15.93
N SER A 231 -6.20 9.80 16.40
CA SER A 231 -6.41 9.49 17.80
C SER A 231 -6.27 7.98 18.02
N SER A 232 -5.77 7.61 19.20
CA SER A 232 -5.68 6.22 19.64
C SER A 232 -6.09 6.16 21.11
N ASN A 233 -6.41 4.97 21.63
CA ASN A 233 -6.83 4.76 23.00
C ASN A 233 -5.95 5.54 23.99
N GLY A 234 -6.56 6.46 24.74
CA GLY A 234 -5.89 7.22 25.81
C GLY A 234 -4.81 8.22 25.39
N SER A 235 -4.59 8.42 24.08
CA SER A 235 -3.68 9.43 23.56
C SER A 235 -4.39 10.72 23.19
N PHE A 236 -3.69 11.85 23.32
CA PHE A 236 -4.18 13.12 22.79
C PHE A 236 -4.23 13.05 21.25
N PRO A 237 -5.28 13.63 20.63
CA PRO A 237 -5.35 13.69 19.18
C PRO A 237 -4.15 14.42 18.59
N PHE A 238 -3.59 13.84 17.51
CA PHE A 238 -2.54 14.46 16.70
C PHE A 238 -3.18 15.07 15.45
N TYR A 239 -2.87 16.34 15.17
CA TYR A 239 -3.36 17.05 13.99
C TYR A 239 -2.21 17.36 13.06
N SER A 240 -2.33 16.98 11.80
CA SER A 240 -1.39 17.36 10.76
C SER A 240 -2.10 18.02 9.60
N THR A 241 -1.47 19.03 9.01
CA THR A 241 -1.87 19.59 7.71
C THR A 241 -0.89 19.10 6.64
N ILE A 242 -1.39 18.98 5.42
CA ILE A 242 -0.60 18.45 4.31
C ILE A 242 -0.67 19.46 3.17
N LYS A 243 0.48 19.98 2.75
CA LYS A 243 0.59 20.93 1.64
C LYS A 243 1.17 20.22 0.42
N TYR A 244 0.68 20.58 -0.77
CA TYR A 244 1.09 19.96 -2.02
C TYR A 244 1.62 20.97 -3.02
N LYS A 245 2.66 20.57 -3.79
CA LYS A 245 2.94 21.13 -5.11
C LYS A 245 2.47 20.16 -6.16
N ILE A 246 1.77 20.65 -7.17
CA ILE A 246 1.11 19.84 -8.20
C ILE A 246 1.70 20.19 -9.56
N ASP A 247 1.98 19.20 -10.39
CA ASP A 247 2.41 19.40 -11.77
C ASP A 247 1.23 19.69 -12.71
N LYS A 248 1.53 19.94 -13.98
CA LYS A 248 0.54 20.24 -15.02
C LYS A 248 -0.45 19.10 -15.30
N TYR A 249 -0.15 17.87 -14.88
CA TYR A 249 -1.02 16.71 -15.04
C TYR A 249 -1.87 16.42 -13.79
N GLY A 250 -1.75 17.26 -12.74
CA GLY A 250 -2.46 17.07 -11.47
C GLY A 250 -1.80 16.05 -10.54
N ASN A 251 -0.54 15.66 -10.80
CA ASN A 251 0.22 14.80 -9.90
C ASN A 251 0.95 15.65 -8.88
N TRP A 252 0.97 15.23 -7.62
CA TRP A 252 1.78 15.93 -6.64
C TRP A 252 3.26 15.59 -6.82
N THR A 253 4.08 16.63 -6.80
CA THR A 253 5.55 16.56 -6.91
C THR A 253 6.24 16.81 -5.56
N GLU A 254 5.53 17.47 -4.65
CA GLU A 254 5.99 17.68 -3.28
C GLU A 254 4.80 17.58 -2.34
N LYS A 255 4.98 16.93 -1.21
CA LYS A 255 4.03 16.80 -0.12
C LYS A 255 4.74 17.17 1.17
N THR A 256 4.29 18.21 1.85
CA THR A 256 4.85 18.65 3.13
C THR A 256 3.85 18.33 4.24
N TYR A 257 4.28 17.51 5.18
CA TYR A 257 3.54 17.26 6.42
C TYR A 257 3.91 18.32 7.45
N CYS A 258 2.91 18.99 8.02
CA CYS A 258 3.09 20.02 9.03
C CYS A 258 2.32 19.67 10.31
N TYR A 259 2.92 19.95 11.47
CA TYR A 259 2.27 19.97 12.77
C TYR A 259 2.33 21.40 13.29
N ASP A 260 1.17 21.97 13.68
CA ASP A 260 1.04 23.38 14.08
C ASP A 260 1.72 24.35 13.07
N ASN A 261 1.55 24.07 11.77
CA ASN A 261 2.18 24.79 10.66
C ASN A 261 3.72 24.67 10.57
N ILE A 262 4.35 23.88 11.43
CA ILE A 262 5.80 23.62 11.37
C ILE A 262 6.01 22.39 10.46
N PRO A 263 6.81 22.51 9.39
CA PRO A 263 7.14 21.36 8.54
C PRO A 263 7.88 20.27 9.33
N MET A 264 7.42 19.03 9.18
CA MET A 264 7.95 17.87 9.87
C MET A 264 8.67 16.92 8.91
N ALA A 265 8.08 16.73 7.74
CA ALA A 265 8.64 15.91 6.68
C ALA A 265 8.21 16.43 5.31
N VAL A 266 9.12 16.29 4.35
CA VAL A 266 8.87 16.63 2.95
C VAL A 266 9.09 15.38 2.11
N VAL A 267 8.05 14.96 1.40
CA VAL A 267 8.11 13.89 0.41
C VAL A 267 8.14 14.52 -0.97
N LYS A 268 9.14 14.18 -1.78
CA LYS A 268 9.29 14.69 -3.13
C LYS A 268 9.14 13.59 -4.16
N ARG A 269 8.56 13.92 -5.31
CA ARG A 269 8.47 13.05 -6.49
C ARG A 269 9.07 13.71 -7.70
N GLU A 270 10.00 13.02 -8.32
CA GLU A 270 10.44 13.32 -9.69
C GLU A 270 9.67 12.39 -10.62
N ILE A 271 8.80 12.97 -11.46
CA ILE A 271 7.92 12.22 -12.36
C ILE A 271 8.38 12.44 -13.78
N SER A 272 8.67 11.36 -14.51
CA SER A 272 8.90 11.43 -15.95
C SER A 272 7.72 10.82 -16.71
N TYR A 273 7.50 11.33 -17.92
CA TYR A 273 6.41 10.94 -18.81
C TYR A 273 6.97 10.39 -20.12
N TYR A 274 6.19 9.60 -20.84
CA TYR A 274 6.54 9.12 -22.18
C TYR A 274 6.46 10.21 -23.23
#